data_9b580ff0da7c144394e2608a3ecf99a3
#
_entry.id   9b580ff0da7c144394e2608a3ecf99a3
#
_cell.length_a   1.000
_cell.length_b   1.000
_cell.length_c   1.000
_cell.angle_alpha   90.00
_cell.angle_beta   90.00
_cell.angle_gamma   90.00
#
_symmetry.space_group_name_H-M   'P 1'
#
loop_
_entity.id
_entity.type
_entity.pdbx_description
1 polymer ?
#
loop_
_entity_poly.entity_id
_entity_poly.type
_entity_poly.pdbx_seq_one_letter_code
_entity_poly.pdbx_strand_id
1 'polypeptide(L)'
;LYTKIPDSIKKEIIDPYISIENNEARISLRILDSKEDLRRNELIKKINYDLENQLGLDRKEFKLTGVLILFNNLLQSLFKSQILTLGIVMAGITLMFLILFRNITLSLIGVVPNFMAAFLILGIIGLLEIPLDMMTITIAAITIGIAVDNSIHYIYRFKEEFKKINDYNQTVEKCHNTVGVAILNTSITIVFGFSILVLSNFIPTIYFGVFTGIAMLLAMISVLTLLPKLILVVKPFGDA
;
A
#
# COMPACT_ATOMS: atom_id res chain seq x y z
N LEU A 1 34.31 43.21 4.41
CA LEU A 1 34.57 42.38 5.60
C LEU A 1 35.17 41.01 5.21
N TYR A 2 34.60 40.28 4.26
CA TYR A 2 35.05 38.95 3.81
C TYR A 2 36.51 38.94 3.32
N THR A 3 36.94 39.95 2.60
CA THR A 3 38.31 40.05 2.05
C THR A 3 39.40 40.27 3.13
N LYS A 4 39.02 40.62 4.35
CA LYS A 4 39.95 40.86 5.47
C LYS A 4 40.14 39.66 6.39
N ILE A 5 39.41 38.53 6.12
CA ILE A 5 39.48 37.32 6.95
C ILE A 5 40.56 36.38 6.41
N PRO A 6 41.39 35.78 7.27
CA PRO A 6 42.38 34.79 6.84
C PRO A 6 41.75 33.62 6.11
N ASP A 7 42.42 33.09 5.08
CA ASP A 7 41.84 32.01 4.23
C ASP A 7 41.59 30.69 4.97
N SER A 8 42.33 30.42 6.05
CA SER A 8 42.06 29.27 6.92
C SER A 8 40.71 29.38 7.62
N ILE A 9 40.35 30.57 8.12
CA ILE A 9 39.06 30.80 8.79
C ILE A 9 37.92 30.83 7.79
N LYS A 10 38.15 31.38 6.59
CA LYS A 10 37.13 31.35 5.52
C LYS A 10 36.70 29.90 5.20
N LYS A 11 37.66 29.01 4.91
CA LYS A 11 37.39 27.63 4.53
C LYS A 11 36.65 26.81 5.59
N GLU A 12 36.93 27.04 6.87
CA GLU A 12 36.34 26.22 7.94
C GLU A 12 35.02 26.81 8.46
N ILE A 13 34.86 28.11 8.52
CA ILE A 13 33.73 28.74 9.22
C ILE A 13 32.75 29.44 8.28
N ILE A 14 33.21 30.00 7.17
CA ILE A 14 32.38 30.84 6.31
C ILE A 14 31.95 30.10 5.04
N ASP A 15 32.87 29.51 4.32
CA ASP A 15 32.60 28.85 3.02
C ASP A 15 31.55 27.69 3.09
N PRO A 16 31.40 26.97 4.21
CA PRO A 16 30.32 25.99 4.34
C PRO A 16 28.92 26.62 4.39
N TYR A 17 28.81 27.93 4.70
CA TYR A 17 27.52 28.61 4.90
C TYR A 17 27.26 29.76 3.91
N ILE A 18 28.28 30.29 3.25
CA ILE A 18 28.16 31.41 2.33
C ILE A 18 28.96 31.11 1.06
N SER A 19 28.27 31.08 -0.09
CA SER A 19 28.87 31.05 -1.41
C SER A 19 28.77 32.41 -2.07
N ILE A 20 29.87 33.12 -2.14
CA ILE A 20 29.91 34.44 -2.81
C ILE A 20 29.75 34.27 -4.33
N GLU A 21 30.32 33.22 -4.91
CA GLU A 21 30.28 32.94 -6.33
C GLU A 21 28.84 32.73 -6.81
N ASN A 22 28.00 32.02 -6.03
CA ASN A 22 26.62 31.75 -6.36
C ASN A 22 25.63 32.75 -5.74
N ASN A 23 26.12 33.73 -4.94
CA ASN A 23 25.28 34.65 -4.16
C ASN A 23 24.26 33.93 -3.27
N GLU A 24 24.69 32.86 -2.58
CA GLU A 24 23.86 32.01 -1.74
C GLU A 24 24.35 31.97 -0.30
N ALA A 25 23.41 31.93 0.66
CA ALA A 25 23.69 31.69 2.06
C ALA A 25 22.90 30.46 2.57
N ARG A 26 23.56 29.65 3.41
CA ARG A 26 22.99 28.42 3.97
C ARG A 26 22.70 28.61 5.45
N ILE A 27 21.43 28.40 5.83
CA ILE A 27 21.01 28.32 7.23
C ILE A 27 20.79 26.82 7.56
N SER A 28 21.54 26.32 8.54
CA SER A 28 21.43 24.92 8.98
C SER A 28 20.60 24.83 10.26
N LEU A 29 19.51 24.08 10.22
CA LEU A 29 18.65 23.80 11.37
C LEU A 29 18.74 22.32 11.70
N ARG A 30 18.84 21.97 12.98
CA ARG A 30 18.74 20.60 13.47
C ARG A 30 17.38 20.38 14.07
N ILE A 31 16.69 19.35 13.62
CA ILE A 31 15.36 18.96 14.09
C ILE A 31 15.50 17.60 14.78
N LEU A 32 14.90 17.45 15.96
CA LEU A 32 14.77 16.19 16.66
C LEU A 32 13.71 15.33 15.95
N ASP A 33 14.16 14.44 15.10
CA ASP A 33 13.29 13.58 14.25
C ASP A 33 12.57 12.48 15.03
N SER A 34 13.09 12.12 16.22
CA SER A 34 12.52 11.09 17.10
C SER A 34 11.33 11.55 17.94
N LYS A 35 10.83 12.78 17.75
CA LYS A 35 9.68 13.28 18.50
C LYS A 35 8.39 12.69 17.91
N GLU A 36 7.59 11.99 18.72
CA GLU A 36 6.35 11.30 18.30
C GLU A 36 5.34 12.22 17.63
N ASP A 37 5.27 13.50 18.07
CA ASP A 37 4.35 14.51 17.52
C ASP A 37 4.88 15.25 16.28
N LEU A 38 6.03 14.88 15.73
CA LEU A 38 6.62 15.59 14.61
C LEU A 38 5.91 15.27 13.29
N ARG A 39 5.00 16.15 12.89
CA ARG A 39 4.35 16.10 11.58
C ARG A 39 5.23 16.77 10.52
N ARG A 40 6.18 16.01 9.96
CA ARG A 40 7.21 16.51 9.03
C ARG A 40 6.64 17.33 7.88
N ASN A 41 5.58 16.84 7.23
CA ASN A 41 4.96 17.51 6.09
C ASN A 41 4.31 18.86 6.48
N GLU A 42 3.66 18.91 7.64
CA GLU A 42 3.06 20.17 8.17
C GLU A 42 4.14 21.18 8.53
N LEU A 43 5.23 20.72 9.19
CA LEU A 43 6.37 21.57 9.51
C LEU A 43 6.99 22.18 8.25
N ILE A 44 7.24 21.37 7.22
CA ILE A 44 7.82 21.86 5.96
C ILE A 44 6.88 22.86 5.27
N LYS A 45 5.57 22.58 5.25
CA LYS A 45 4.57 23.52 4.71
C LYS A 45 4.55 24.83 5.49
N LYS A 46 4.62 24.76 6.81
CA LYS A 46 4.64 25.95 7.68
C LYS A 46 5.89 26.78 7.43
N ILE A 47 7.07 26.15 7.38
CA ILE A 47 8.32 26.88 7.08
C ILE A 47 8.24 27.58 5.73
N ASN A 48 7.78 26.90 4.68
CA ASN A 48 7.59 27.53 3.37
C ASN A 48 6.62 28.73 3.44
N TYR A 49 5.49 28.55 4.13
CA TYR A 49 4.50 29.59 4.30
C TYR A 49 5.08 30.82 5.04
N ASP A 50 5.82 30.60 6.11
CA ASP A 50 6.42 31.67 6.91
C ASP A 50 7.51 32.43 6.13
N LEU A 51 8.32 31.72 5.33
CA LEU A 51 9.33 32.34 4.45
C LEU A 51 8.68 33.20 3.35
N GLU A 52 7.61 32.73 2.74
CA GLU A 52 6.90 33.47 1.69
C GLU A 52 6.08 34.64 2.24
N ASN A 53 5.33 34.46 3.33
CA ASN A 53 4.33 35.42 3.77
C ASN A 53 4.79 36.32 4.92
N GLN A 54 5.70 35.87 5.81
CA GLN A 54 6.21 36.67 6.91
C GLN A 54 7.52 37.38 6.54
N LEU A 55 8.40 36.72 5.77
CA LEU A 55 9.67 37.31 5.33
C LEU A 55 9.59 37.92 3.93
N GLY A 56 8.50 37.66 3.18
CA GLY A 56 8.29 38.23 1.84
C GLY A 56 9.27 37.74 0.78
N LEU A 57 9.86 36.56 0.99
CA LEU A 57 10.81 35.97 0.05
C LEU A 57 10.07 35.29 -1.11
N ASP A 58 10.50 35.52 -2.35
CA ASP A 58 9.97 34.77 -3.49
C ASP A 58 10.48 33.31 -3.44
N ARG A 59 9.69 32.37 -3.91
CA ARG A 59 10.04 30.94 -3.99
C ARG A 59 11.33 30.63 -4.74
N LYS A 60 11.77 31.55 -5.58
CA LYS A 60 13.05 31.45 -6.31
C LYS A 60 14.25 31.88 -5.45
N GLU A 61 14.02 32.61 -4.37
CA GLU A 61 15.07 33.18 -3.51
C GLU A 61 15.48 32.24 -2.38
N PHE A 62 14.70 31.19 -2.09
CA PHE A 62 15.05 30.19 -1.09
C PHE A 62 14.74 28.78 -1.53
N LYS A 63 15.48 27.82 -0.99
CA LYS A 63 15.30 26.38 -1.21
C LYS A 63 15.47 25.60 0.08
N LEU A 64 14.43 24.94 0.52
CA LEU A 64 14.54 23.97 1.62
C LEU A 64 15.21 22.70 1.11
N THR A 65 16.26 22.25 1.80
CA THR A 65 17.02 21.05 1.43
C THR A 65 17.46 20.29 2.68
N GLY A 66 18.01 19.11 2.48
CA GLY A 66 18.49 18.25 3.57
C GLY A 66 17.74 16.93 3.68
N VAL A 67 18.25 16.06 4.54
CA VAL A 67 17.75 14.68 4.69
C VAL A 67 16.27 14.63 5.07
N LEU A 68 15.82 15.51 5.96
CA LEU A 68 14.42 15.59 6.38
C LEU A 68 13.49 15.87 5.19
N ILE A 69 13.86 16.84 4.36
CA ILE A 69 13.06 17.25 3.19
C ILE A 69 13.04 16.11 2.17
N LEU A 70 14.21 15.51 1.90
CA LEU A 70 14.32 14.38 0.96
C LEU A 70 13.45 13.21 1.41
N PHE A 71 13.54 12.83 2.69
CA PHE A 71 12.78 11.72 3.25
C PHE A 71 11.27 12.00 3.25
N ASN A 72 10.84 13.21 3.61
CA ASN A 72 9.44 13.62 3.52
C ASN A 72 8.91 13.53 2.09
N ASN A 73 9.65 14.07 1.12
CA ASN A 73 9.24 14.05 -0.28
C ASN A 73 9.16 12.62 -0.82
N LEU A 74 10.10 11.76 -0.44
CA LEU A 74 10.10 10.34 -0.77
C LEU A 74 8.85 9.66 -0.23
N LEU A 75 8.52 9.83 1.05
CA LEU A 75 7.32 9.25 1.66
C LEU A 75 6.04 9.76 0.98
N GLN A 76 5.91 11.07 0.77
CA GLN A 76 4.74 11.66 0.10
C GLN A 76 4.58 11.12 -1.34
N SER A 77 5.68 10.95 -2.07
CA SER A 77 5.68 10.38 -3.41
C SER A 77 5.27 8.90 -3.40
N LEU A 78 5.77 8.12 -2.43
CA LEU A 78 5.39 6.72 -2.25
C LEU A 78 3.89 6.57 -1.95
N PHE A 79 3.34 7.37 -1.03
CA PHE A 79 1.90 7.36 -0.74
C PHE A 79 1.05 7.66 -1.97
N LYS A 80 1.37 8.75 -2.67
CA LYS A 80 0.63 9.14 -3.88
C LYS A 80 0.73 8.06 -4.96
N SER A 81 1.91 7.51 -5.18
CA SER A 81 2.15 6.43 -6.14
C SER A 81 1.37 5.18 -5.76
N GLN A 82 1.35 4.81 -4.47
CA GLN A 82 0.65 3.62 -3.99
C GLN A 82 -0.87 3.71 -4.20
N ILE A 83 -1.49 4.84 -3.84
CA ILE A 83 -2.93 5.05 -4.06
C ILE A 83 -3.27 4.96 -5.55
N LEU A 84 -2.47 5.60 -6.40
CA LEU A 84 -2.67 5.56 -7.84
C LEU A 84 -2.50 4.14 -8.39
N THR A 85 -1.43 3.45 -7.97
CA THR A 85 -1.13 2.07 -8.41
C THR A 85 -2.23 1.10 -7.97
N LEU A 86 -2.69 1.17 -6.71
CA LEU A 86 -3.81 0.36 -6.24
C LEU A 86 -5.07 0.61 -7.07
N GLY A 87 -5.39 1.86 -7.36
CA GLY A 87 -6.54 2.22 -8.21
C GLY A 87 -6.43 1.62 -9.61
N ILE A 88 -5.27 1.75 -10.27
CA ILE A 88 -5.01 1.21 -11.61
C ILE A 88 -5.07 -0.32 -11.60
N VAL A 89 -4.43 -0.97 -10.63
CA VAL A 89 -4.44 -2.43 -10.49
C VAL A 89 -5.87 -2.94 -10.31
N MET A 90 -6.66 -2.30 -9.43
CA MET A 90 -8.05 -2.70 -9.20
C MET A 90 -8.93 -2.50 -10.44
N ALA A 91 -8.74 -1.39 -11.18
CA ALA A 91 -9.42 -1.17 -12.45
C ALA A 91 -9.02 -2.24 -13.49
N GLY A 92 -7.74 -2.56 -13.60
CA GLY A 92 -7.22 -3.61 -14.48
C GLY A 92 -7.79 -5.00 -14.14
N ILE A 93 -7.84 -5.36 -12.85
CA ILE A 93 -8.43 -6.61 -12.38
C ILE A 93 -9.92 -6.66 -12.70
N THR A 94 -10.65 -5.58 -12.45
CA THR A 94 -12.08 -5.51 -12.77
C THR A 94 -12.32 -5.69 -14.27
N LEU A 95 -11.51 -5.04 -15.10
CA LEU A 95 -11.56 -5.21 -16.55
C LEU A 95 -11.24 -6.65 -16.97
N MET A 96 -10.24 -7.28 -16.36
CA MET A 96 -9.88 -8.67 -16.62
C MET A 96 -11.04 -9.62 -16.27
N PHE A 97 -11.70 -9.43 -15.11
CA PHE A 97 -12.89 -10.21 -14.75
C PHE A 97 -14.03 -10.01 -15.75
N LEU A 98 -14.25 -8.76 -16.22
CA LEU A 98 -15.27 -8.47 -17.25
C LEU A 98 -14.99 -9.21 -18.56
N ILE A 99 -13.75 -9.26 -19.00
CA ILE A 99 -13.35 -9.98 -20.22
C ILE A 99 -13.52 -11.50 -20.02
N LEU A 100 -13.08 -12.03 -18.86
CA LEU A 100 -13.08 -13.44 -18.54
C LEU A 100 -14.49 -14.01 -18.37
N PHE A 101 -15.33 -13.34 -17.61
CA PHE A 101 -16.67 -13.85 -17.28
C PHE A 101 -17.77 -13.32 -18.20
N ARG A 102 -17.52 -12.23 -18.93
CA ARG A 102 -18.49 -11.56 -19.83
C ARG A 102 -19.82 -11.26 -19.15
N ASN A 103 -19.79 -11.02 -17.85
CA ASN A 103 -20.94 -10.71 -17.01
C ASN A 103 -20.53 -9.70 -15.95
N ILE A 104 -21.14 -8.50 -15.97
CA ILE A 104 -20.81 -7.40 -15.07
C ILE A 104 -21.06 -7.80 -13.62
N THR A 105 -22.19 -8.43 -13.34
CA THR A 105 -22.57 -8.84 -11.98
C THR A 105 -21.57 -9.83 -11.39
N LEU A 106 -21.18 -10.83 -12.17
CA LEU A 106 -20.24 -11.85 -11.72
C LEU A 106 -18.83 -11.26 -11.52
N SER A 107 -18.44 -10.32 -12.38
CA SER A 107 -17.17 -9.62 -12.26
C SER A 107 -17.09 -8.78 -10.99
N LEU A 108 -18.15 -8.04 -10.68
CA LEU A 108 -18.23 -7.26 -9.43
C LEU A 108 -18.20 -8.17 -8.20
N ILE A 109 -18.96 -9.27 -8.21
CA ILE A 109 -18.94 -10.26 -7.12
C ILE A 109 -17.52 -10.80 -6.89
N GLY A 110 -16.77 -11.10 -7.96
CA GLY A 110 -15.41 -11.62 -7.88
C GLY A 110 -14.40 -10.60 -7.36
N VAL A 111 -14.61 -9.32 -7.58
CA VAL A 111 -13.70 -8.24 -7.16
C VAL A 111 -13.89 -7.86 -5.69
N VAL A 112 -15.12 -7.90 -5.16
CA VAL A 112 -15.46 -7.46 -3.80
C VAL A 112 -14.63 -8.14 -2.70
N PRO A 113 -14.41 -9.48 -2.66
CA PRO A 113 -13.58 -10.11 -1.63
C PRO A 113 -12.14 -9.61 -1.61
N ASN A 114 -11.59 -9.30 -2.78
CA ASN A 114 -10.21 -8.83 -2.92
C ASN A 114 -10.07 -7.40 -2.40
N PHE A 115 -11.03 -6.51 -2.71
CA PHE A 115 -11.10 -5.17 -2.12
C PHE A 115 -11.18 -5.23 -0.61
N MET A 116 -12.08 -6.07 -0.10
CA MET A 116 -12.32 -6.17 1.33
C MET A 116 -11.08 -6.63 2.08
N ALA A 117 -10.36 -7.63 1.58
CA ALA A 117 -9.12 -8.11 2.17
C ALA A 117 -8.04 -7.01 2.20
N ALA A 118 -7.87 -6.26 1.08
CA ALA A 118 -6.90 -5.18 0.99
C ALA A 118 -7.22 -4.01 1.93
N PHE A 119 -8.49 -3.60 2.02
CA PHE A 119 -8.90 -2.52 2.92
C PHE A 119 -8.81 -2.94 4.39
N LEU A 120 -9.16 -4.18 4.72
CA LEU A 120 -9.05 -4.68 6.09
C LEU A 120 -7.60 -4.68 6.58
N ILE A 121 -6.64 -5.16 5.77
CA ILE A 121 -5.25 -5.17 6.19
C ILE A 121 -4.67 -3.75 6.32
N LEU A 122 -4.99 -2.84 5.40
CA LEU A 122 -4.59 -1.43 5.53
C LEU A 122 -5.20 -0.78 6.76
N GLY A 123 -6.47 -1.09 7.07
CA GLY A 123 -7.14 -0.65 8.28
C GLY A 123 -6.48 -1.16 9.55
N ILE A 124 -6.07 -2.43 9.60
CA ILE A 124 -5.36 -3.03 10.73
C ILE A 124 -3.99 -2.36 10.93
N ILE A 125 -3.22 -2.16 9.86
CA ILE A 125 -1.92 -1.46 9.90
C ILE A 125 -2.10 -0.04 10.46
N GLY A 126 -3.13 0.68 10.00
CA GLY A 126 -3.46 2.02 10.47
C GLY A 126 -3.92 2.06 11.93
N LEU A 127 -4.75 1.11 12.36
CA LEU A 127 -5.22 1.01 13.76
C LEU A 127 -4.09 0.70 14.76
N LEU A 128 -3.08 -0.04 14.31
CA LEU A 128 -1.91 -0.38 15.12
C LEU A 128 -0.81 0.71 15.08
N GLU A 129 -1.10 1.84 14.41
CA GLU A 129 -0.17 2.98 14.26
C GLU A 129 1.22 2.57 13.70
N ILE A 130 1.24 1.52 12.87
CA ILE A 130 2.49 1.02 12.29
C ILE A 130 2.97 1.97 11.21
N PRO A 131 4.25 2.40 11.28
CA PRO A 131 4.80 3.33 10.30
C PRO A 131 4.72 2.73 8.89
N LEU A 132 4.21 3.52 7.96
CA LEU A 132 4.17 3.14 6.56
C LEU A 132 5.56 3.33 5.96
N ASP A 133 6.25 2.22 5.77
CA ASP A 133 7.52 2.14 5.04
C ASP A 133 7.34 1.49 3.66
N MET A 134 8.42 1.33 2.91
CA MET A 134 8.36 0.70 1.59
C MET A 134 7.85 -0.75 1.64
N MET A 135 8.09 -1.47 2.73
CA MET A 135 7.65 -2.85 2.88
C MET A 135 6.16 -2.93 3.17
N THR A 136 5.67 -2.16 4.14
CA THR A 136 4.25 -2.18 4.54
C THR A 136 3.32 -1.67 3.45
N ILE A 137 3.76 -0.69 2.65
CA ILE A 137 3.00 -0.15 1.51
C ILE A 137 2.73 -1.22 0.44
N THR A 138 3.65 -2.15 0.22
CA THR A 138 3.51 -3.19 -0.82
C THR A 138 2.58 -4.34 -0.42
N ILE A 139 2.25 -4.51 0.87
CA ILE A 139 1.42 -5.62 1.37
C ILE A 139 0.08 -5.68 0.67
N ALA A 140 -0.62 -4.54 0.54
CA ALA A 140 -1.93 -4.50 -0.10
C ALA A 140 -1.88 -4.92 -1.57
N ALA A 141 -0.87 -4.47 -2.32
CA ALA A 141 -0.70 -4.82 -3.72
C ALA A 141 -0.44 -6.32 -3.93
N ILE A 142 0.42 -6.92 -3.09
CA ILE A 142 0.71 -8.36 -3.12
C ILE A 142 -0.53 -9.15 -2.75
N THR A 143 -1.24 -8.73 -1.69
CA THR A 143 -2.48 -9.38 -1.24
C THR A 143 -3.52 -9.43 -2.34
N ILE A 144 -3.76 -8.31 -3.02
CA ILE A 144 -4.70 -8.23 -4.13
C ILE A 144 -4.29 -9.20 -5.25
N GLY A 145 -3.02 -9.21 -5.64
CA GLY A 145 -2.53 -10.07 -6.72
C GLY A 145 -2.78 -11.55 -6.48
N ILE A 146 -2.53 -12.04 -5.26
CA ILE A 146 -2.73 -13.45 -4.90
C ILE A 146 -4.21 -13.77 -4.66
N ALA A 147 -4.95 -12.86 -4.04
CA ALA A 147 -6.37 -13.07 -3.74
C ALA A 147 -7.25 -13.15 -5.00
N VAL A 148 -6.89 -12.42 -6.05
CA VAL A 148 -7.57 -12.44 -7.35
C VAL A 148 -7.57 -13.83 -7.96
N ASP A 149 -6.44 -14.53 -7.91
CA ASP A 149 -6.31 -15.89 -8.45
C ASP A 149 -7.28 -16.87 -7.78
N ASN A 150 -7.38 -16.83 -6.46
CA ASN A 150 -8.35 -17.62 -5.70
C ASN A 150 -9.81 -17.35 -6.12
N SER A 151 -10.15 -16.07 -6.33
CA SER A 151 -11.50 -15.67 -6.78
C SER A 151 -11.81 -16.19 -8.18
N ILE A 152 -10.86 -16.13 -9.11
CA ILE A 152 -11.01 -16.64 -10.47
C ILE A 152 -11.28 -18.15 -10.44
N HIS A 153 -10.44 -18.91 -9.73
CA HIS A 153 -10.58 -20.35 -9.62
C HIS A 153 -11.91 -20.76 -9.00
N TYR A 154 -12.34 -20.05 -7.94
CA TYR A 154 -13.63 -20.32 -7.29
C TYR A 154 -14.81 -20.08 -8.23
N ILE A 155 -14.87 -18.91 -8.89
CA ILE A 155 -15.97 -18.55 -9.80
C ILE A 155 -16.00 -19.48 -11.02
N TYR A 156 -14.83 -19.80 -11.58
CA TYR A 156 -14.74 -20.71 -12.72
C TYR A 156 -15.28 -22.09 -12.37
N ARG A 157 -14.85 -22.65 -11.23
CA ARG A 157 -15.35 -23.94 -10.74
C ARG A 157 -16.84 -23.90 -10.45
N PHE A 158 -17.31 -22.81 -9.81
CA PHE A 158 -18.74 -22.63 -9.55
C PHE A 158 -19.56 -22.65 -10.85
N LYS A 159 -19.12 -21.92 -11.87
CA LYS A 159 -19.79 -21.88 -13.18
C LYS A 159 -19.85 -23.23 -13.86
N GLU A 160 -18.80 -24.05 -13.75
CA GLU A 160 -18.78 -25.40 -14.31
C GLU A 160 -19.71 -26.37 -13.58
N GLU A 161 -19.70 -26.38 -12.26
CA GLU A 161 -20.52 -27.27 -11.46
C GLU A 161 -22.00 -26.87 -11.49
N PHE A 162 -22.30 -25.56 -11.50
CA PHE A 162 -23.68 -25.06 -11.59
C PHE A 162 -24.39 -25.52 -12.88
N LYS A 163 -23.68 -25.57 -13.98
CA LYS A 163 -24.24 -26.12 -15.25
C LYS A 163 -24.67 -27.58 -15.15
N LYS A 164 -24.11 -28.36 -14.22
CA LYS A 164 -24.40 -29.78 -14.04
C LYS A 164 -25.48 -30.02 -12.98
N ILE A 165 -25.40 -29.25 -11.88
CA ILE A 165 -26.21 -29.46 -10.67
C ILE A 165 -27.50 -28.62 -10.72
N ASN A 166 -27.44 -27.40 -11.29
CA ASN A 166 -28.52 -26.44 -11.37
C ASN A 166 -29.15 -26.10 -10.01
N ASP A 167 -28.35 -26.17 -8.94
CA ASP A 167 -28.75 -25.76 -7.57
C ASP A 167 -27.59 -25.00 -6.93
N TYR A 168 -27.88 -23.82 -6.41
CA TYR A 168 -26.86 -22.92 -5.86
C TYR A 168 -26.19 -23.50 -4.59
N ASN A 169 -26.99 -24.07 -3.68
CA ASN A 169 -26.49 -24.55 -2.40
C ASN A 169 -25.61 -25.80 -2.59
N GLN A 170 -26.08 -26.76 -3.38
CA GLN A 170 -25.31 -27.95 -3.70
C GLN A 170 -24.02 -27.61 -4.47
N THR A 171 -24.07 -26.59 -5.35
CA THR A 171 -22.89 -26.15 -6.10
C THR A 171 -21.87 -25.50 -5.16
N VAL A 172 -22.30 -24.67 -4.18
CA VAL A 172 -21.39 -24.11 -3.17
C VAL A 172 -20.71 -25.22 -2.37
N GLU A 173 -21.48 -26.21 -1.89
CA GLU A 173 -20.93 -27.33 -1.14
C GLU A 173 -19.89 -28.10 -1.96
N LYS A 174 -20.19 -28.39 -3.23
CA LYS A 174 -19.27 -29.04 -4.14
C LYS A 174 -17.99 -28.23 -4.37
N CYS A 175 -18.13 -26.90 -4.53
CA CYS A 175 -16.98 -26.01 -4.70
C CYS A 175 -16.12 -25.95 -3.44
N HIS A 176 -16.71 -25.90 -2.24
CA HIS A 176 -15.95 -25.96 -0.99
C HIS A 176 -15.15 -27.25 -0.85
N ASN A 177 -15.76 -28.37 -1.16
CA ASN A 177 -15.12 -29.70 -1.07
C ASN A 177 -14.07 -29.95 -2.17
N THR A 178 -13.97 -29.11 -3.18
CA THR A 178 -12.99 -29.25 -4.28
C THR A 178 -11.99 -28.06 -4.28
N VAL A 179 -12.34 -26.99 -4.98
CA VAL A 179 -11.46 -25.82 -5.10
C VAL A 179 -11.27 -25.09 -3.77
N GLY A 180 -12.26 -25.13 -2.86
CA GLY A 180 -12.13 -24.53 -1.53
C GLY A 180 -11.00 -25.16 -0.71
N VAL A 181 -10.88 -26.48 -0.73
CA VAL A 181 -9.76 -27.20 -0.08
C VAL A 181 -8.41 -26.83 -0.72
N ALA A 182 -8.38 -26.71 -2.05
CA ALA A 182 -7.15 -26.28 -2.74
C ALA A 182 -6.75 -24.86 -2.34
N ILE A 183 -7.69 -23.91 -2.32
CA ILE A 183 -7.46 -22.52 -1.86
C ILE A 183 -6.95 -22.49 -0.41
N LEU A 184 -7.53 -23.29 0.48
CA LEU A 184 -7.10 -23.38 1.86
C LEU A 184 -5.65 -23.87 1.96
N ASN A 185 -5.30 -24.95 1.27
CA ASN A 185 -3.96 -25.52 1.29
C ASN A 185 -2.92 -24.54 0.72
N THR A 186 -3.21 -23.89 -0.40
CA THR A 186 -2.30 -22.90 -1.01
C THR A 186 -2.14 -21.68 -0.10
N SER A 187 -3.22 -21.18 0.48
CA SER A 187 -3.16 -20.04 1.39
C SER A 187 -2.36 -20.35 2.66
N ILE A 188 -2.53 -21.52 3.27
CA ILE A 188 -1.72 -21.96 4.42
C ILE A 188 -0.24 -22.03 4.04
N THR A 189 0.08 -22.59 2.88
CA THR A 189 1.47 -22.67 2.40
C THR A 189 2.09 -21.28 2.22
N ILE A 190 1.34 -20.33 1.65
CA ILE A 190 1.79 -18.94 1.48
C ILE A 190 1.99 -18.27 2.84
N VAL A 191 1.04 -18.42 3.77
CA VAL A 191 1.14 -17.87 5.13
C VAL A 191 2.38 -18.40 5.84
N PHE A 192 2.62 -19.71 5.75
CA PHE A 192 3.82 -20.33 6.32
C PHE A 192 5.11 -19.76 5.68
N GLY A 193 5.13 -19.58 4.35
CA GLY A 193 6.26 -18.97 3.65
C GLY A 193 6.57 -17.55 4.14
N PHE A 194 5.54 -16.69 4.29
CA PHE A 194 5.73 -15.33 4.82
C PHE A 194 6.06 -15.31 6.31
N SER A 195 5.59 -16.30 7.09
CA SER A 195 5.91 -16.40 8.52
C SER A 195 7.41 -16.59 8.78
N ILE A 196 8.18 -17.14 7.85
CA ILE A 196 9.63 -17.28 7.97
C ILE A 196 10.32 -15.91 8.07
N LEU A 197 9.76 -14.86 7.47
CA LEU A 197 10.30 -13.50 7.53
C LEU A 197 10.29 -12.90 8.95
N VAL A 198 9.50 -13.47 9.86
CA VAL A 198 9.47 -13.08 11.28
C VAL A 198 10.81 -13.37 11.98
N LEU A 199 11.59 -14.32 11.45
CA LEU A 199 12.93 -14.65 11.95
C LEU A 199 14.00 -13.62 11.56
N SER A 200 13.66 -12.60 10.78
CA SER A 200 14.58 -11.53 10.37
C SER A 200 14.97 -10.64 11.56
N ASN A 201 16.18 -10.11 11.53
CA ASN A 201 16.63 -9.06 12.47
C ASN A 201 16.22 -7.64 12.03
N PHE A 202 15.60 -7.50 10.85
CA PHE A 202 15.19 -6.22 10.30
C PHE A 202 13.68 -6.00 10.50
N ILE A 203 13.32 -5.04 11.35
CA ILE A 203 11.96 -4.79 11.79
C ILE A 203 10.95 -4.61 10.62
N PRO A 204 11.25 -3.85 9.55
CA PRO A 204 10.33 -3.74 8.42
C PRO A 204 10.03 -5.08 7.74
N THR A 205 11.00 -5.99 7.66
CA THR A 205 10.81 -7.34 7.12
C THR A 205 9.90 -8.19 8.02
N ILE A 206 10.02 -8.05 9.33
CA ILE A 206 9.13 -8.73 10.30
C ILE A 206 7.70 -8.27 10.08
N TYR A 207 7.46 -6.95 10.04
CA TYR A 207 6.13 -6.39 9.77
C TYR A 207 5.58 -6.86 8.43
N PHE A 208 6.40 -6.82 7.39
CA PHE A 208 6.02 -7.30 6.08
C PHE A 208 5.57 -8.77 6.11
N GLY A 209 6.33 -9.65 6.77
CA GLY A 209 5.98 -11.07 6.90
C GLY A 209 4.68 -11.30 7.67
N VAL A 210 4.54 -10.70 8.85
CA VAL A 210 3.34 -10.82 9.70
C VAL A 210 2.10 -10.31 8.98
N PHE A 211 2.13 -9.07 8.48
CA PHE A 211 0.95 -8.46 7.87
C PHE A 211 0.59 -9.06 6.52
N THR A 212 1.57 -9.53 5.73
CA THR A 212 1.26 -10.29 4.52
C THR A 212 0.62 -11.63 4.86
N GLY A 213 1.10 -12.33 5.88
CA GLY A 213 0.48 -13.55 6.38
C GLY A 213 -0.98 -13.34 6.82
N ILE A 214 -1.24 -12.30 7.62
CA ILE A 214 -2.60 -11.91 8.04
C ILE A 214 -3.46 -11.54 6.83
N ALA A 215 -2.93 -10.77 5.90
CA ALA A 215 -3.64 -10.36 4.69
C ALA A 215 -4.05 -11.56 3.83
N MET A 216 -3.19 -12.57 3.71
CA MET A 216 -3.50 -13.82 3.01
C MET A 216 -4.61 -14.62 3.69
N LEU A 217 -4.62 -14.68 5.03
CA LEU A 217 -5.72 -15.31 5.78
C LEU A 217 -7.04 -14.57 5.58
N LEU A 218 -7.02 -13.24 5.63
CA LEU A 218 -8.21 -12.41 5.37
C LEU A 218 -8.73 -12.60 3.94
N ALA A 219 -7.83 -12.65 2.95
CA ALA A 219 -8.18 -12.89 1.56
C ALA A 219 -8.81 -14.28 1.37
N MET A 220 -8.21 -15.31 1.95
CA MET A 220 -8.76 -16.69 1.93
C MET A 220 -10.15 -16.74 2.55
N ILE A 221 -10.32 -16.17 3.75
CA ILE A 221 -11.62 -16.12 4.43
C ILE A 221 -12.64 -15.38 3.57
N SER A 222 -12.28 -14.23 3.00
CA SER A 222 -13.17 -13.47 2.12
C SER A 222 -13.61 -14.25 0.90
N VAL A 223 -12.70 -14.97 0.26
CA VAL A 223 -13.02 -15.78 -0.93
C VAL A 223 -13.86 -17.01 -0.56
N LEU A 224 -13.60 -17.65 0.56
CA LEU A 224 -14.34 -18.87 0.94
C LEU A 224 -15.69 -18.59 1.64
N THR A 225 -15.91 -17.37 2.15
CA THR A 225 -17.16 -17.02 2.85
C THR A 225 -17.98 -15.98 2.12
N LEU A 226 -17.38 -14.82 1.82
CA LEU A 226 -18.08 -13.70 1.21
C LEU A 226 -18.43 -13.96 -0.24
N LEU A 227 -17.51 -14.51 -1.03
CA LEU A 227 -17.75 -14.79 -2.45
C LEU A 227 -18.93 -15.73 -2.68
N PRO A 228 -19.00 -16.94 -2.05
CA PRO A 228 -20.16 -17.82 -2.22
C PRO A 228 -21.43 -17.19 -1.68
N LYS A 229 -21.36 -16.41 -0.58
CA LYS A 229 -22.54 -15.72 -0.07
C LYS A 229 -23.08 -14.68 -1.05
N LEU A 230 -22.22 -13.92 -1.71
CA LEU A 230 -22.61 -12.98 -2.76
C LEU A 230 -23.24 -13.69 -3.96
N ILE A 231 -22.68 -14.82 -4.38
CA ILE A 231 -23.24 -15.63 -5.46
C ILE A 231 -24.64 -16.15 -5.10
N LEU A 232 -24.85 -16.62 -3.86
CA LEU A 232 -26.14 -17.09 -3.37
C LEU A 232 -27.20 -15.98 -3.30
N VAL A 233 -26.82 -14.78 -2.91
CA VAL A 233 -27.75 -13.64 -2.77
C VAL A 233 -28.10 -13.05 -4.13
N VAL A 234 -27.12 -12.86 -5.00
CA VAL A 234 -27.30 -12.15 -6.29
C VAL A 234 -27.78 -13.10 -7.40
N LYS A 235 -27.52 -14.40 -7.28
CA LYS A 235 -27.90 -15.44 -8.25
C LYS A 235 -27.53 -15.07 -9.69
N PRO A 236 -26.26 -14.84 -10.02
CA PRO A 236 -25.84 -14.28 -11.32
C PRO A 236 -26.04 -15.23 -12.50
N PHE A 237 -26.43 -16.48 -12.29
CA PHE A 237 -26.67 -17.49 -13.32
C PHE A 237 -28.17 -17.72 -13.63
N GLY A 238 -29.05 -16.93 -13.05
CA GLY A 238 -30.52 -17.06 -13.17
C GLY A 238 -31.13 -17.89 -12.05
N ASP A 239 -32.46 -17.95 -12.02
CA ASP A 239 -33.16 -18.82 -11.07
C ASP A 239 -32.99 -20.30 -11.50
N ALA A 240 -32.63 -21.11 -10.51
CA ALA A 240 -32.47 -22.55 -10.66
C ALA A 240 -33.84 -23.27 -10.63
#